data_c256c67cddf84582937f3bfa0b419e3a
#
_entry.id   c256c67cddf84582937f3bfa0b419e3a
#
_cell.length_a   1.000
_cell.length_b   1.000
_cell.length_c   1.000
_cell.angle_alpha   90.00
_cell.angle_beta   90.00
_cell.angle_gamma   90.00
#
_symmetry.space_group_name_H-M   'P 1'
#
loop_
_entity.id
_entity.type
_entity.pdbx_description
1 polymer ?
#
loop_
_entity_poly.entity_id
_entity_poly.type
_entity_poly.pdbx_seq_one_letter_code
_entity_poly.pdbx_strand_id
1 'polypeptide(L)'
;DSKYIFCDTNLVSTQVYSEVYFNKCDERILTANKKNKYDLYLLTDIDIPWVKDLVRDKPNERKKMFRCFEDKLTAMNISFCTLSGNIQKRLNDAILHIENL
;
A
#
# COMPACT_ATOMS: atom_id res chain seq x y z
N ASP A 1 -20.02 -12.39 12.73
CA ASP A 1 -18.57 -12.37 12.69
C ASP A 1 -18.06 -12.25 11.28
N SER A 2 -17.15 -11.33 11.08
CA SER A 2 -16.47 -11.21 9.79
C SER A 2 -15.32 -12.21 9.73
N LYS A 3 -15.27 -12.97 8.65
CA LYS A 3 -14.16 -13.86 8.40
C LYS A 3 -12.88 -13.09 8.05
N TYR A 4 -13.06 -11.91 7.44
CA TYR A 4 -11.94 -11.06 7.02
C TYR A 4 -12.21 -9.62 7.42
N ILE A 5 -11.15 -8.90 7.75
CA ILE A 5 -11.19 -7.46 8.02
C ILE A 5 -10.30 -6.78 6.98
N PHE A 6 -10.87 -5.82 6.26
CA PHE A 6 -10.15 -5.07 5.23
C PHE A 6 -9.84 -3.67 5.72
N CYS A 7 -8.60 -3.25 5.57
CA CYS A 7 -8.17 -1.90 5.92
C CYS A 7 -7.72 -1.18 4.64
N ASP A 8 -8.42 -0.10 4.31
CA ASP A 8 -8.05 0.76 3.19
C ASP A 8 -7.10 1.81 3.72
N THR A 9 -5.83 1.69 3.40
CA THR A 9 -4.71 2.41 3.99
C THR A 9 -4.52 2.02 5.46
N ASN A 10 -3.34 2.32 5.99
CA ASN A 10 -3.02 2.04 7.39
C ASN A 10 -1.86 2.94 7.83
N LEU A 11 -1.33 2.68 9.02
CA LEU A 11 -0.21 3.48 9.54
C LEU A 11 1.07 3.33 8.73
N VAL A 12 1.24 2.26 7.96
CA VAL A 12 2.37 2.13 7.03
C VAL A 12 2.28 3.23 5.96
N SER A 13 1.08 3.46 5.41
CA SER A 13 0.86 4.55 4.47
C SER A 13 1.20 5.90 5.10
N THR A 14 0.76 6.12 6.33
CA THR A 14 1.07 7.34 7.07
C THR A 14 2.58 7.51 7.23
N GLN A 15 3.28 6.44 7.56
CA GLN A 15 4.74 6.47 7.71
C GLN A 15 5.43 6.83 6.40
N VAL A 16 5.02 6.20 5.28
CA VAL A 16 5.61 6.48 3.97
C VAL A 16 5.41 7.95 3.59
N TYR A 17 4.19 8.46 3.71
CA TYR A 17 3.93 9.86 3.37
C TYR A 17 4.70 10.83 4.28
N SER A 18 4.78 10.53 5.58
CA SER A 18 5.54 11.37 6.51
C SER A 18 7.01 11.43 6.14
N GLU A 19 7.60 10.29 5.82
CA GLU A 19 9.02 10.23 5.47
C GLU A 19 9.32 10.89 4.14
N VAL A 20 8.41 10.75 3.16
CA VAL A 20 8.61 11.35 1.83
C VAL A 20 8.43 12.86 1.85
N TYR A 21 7.39 13.36 2.50
CA TYR A 21 7.07 14.80 2.46
C TYR A 21 7.72 15.61 3.57
N PHE A 22 8.00 14.99 4.71
CA PHE A 22 8.55 15.71 5.88
C PHE A 22 9.91 15.19 6.32
N ASN A 23 10.40 14.14 5.67
CA ASN A 23 11.69 13.52 5.96
C ASN A 23 11.81 13.01 7.41
N LYS A 24 10.68 12.74 8.04
CA LYS A 24 10.62 12.20 9.41
C LYS A 24 9.26 11.57 9.66
N CYS A 25 9.21 10.72 10.69
CA CYS A 25 7.96 10.11 11.12
C CYS A 25 7.94 10.05 12.64
N ASP A 26 6.79 10.31 13.23
CA ASP A 26 6.60 10.24 14.69
C ASP A 26 6.88 8.82 15.18
N GLU A 27 7.62 8.72 16.28
CA GLU A 27 7.97 7.42 16.86
C GLU A 27 6.78 6.58 17.26
N ARG A 28 5.67 7.21 17.61
CA ARG A 28 4.44 6.49 17.95
C ARG A 28 3.90 5.72 16.75
N ILE A 29 4.03 6.29 15.55
CA ILE A 29 3.64 5.62 14.31
C ILE A 29 4.58 4.46 14.02
N LEU A 30 5.88 4.68 14.17
CA LEU A 30 6.88 3.63 13.96
C LEU A 30 6.66 2.45 14.91
N THR A 31 6.39 2.74 16.17
CA THR A 31 6.13 1.72 17.19
C THR A 31 4.85 0.95 16.88
N ALA A 32 3.79 1.67 16.50
CA ALA A 32 2.52 1.03 16.16
C ALA A 32 2.65 0.10 14.95
N ASN A 33 3.43 0.50 13.94
CA ASN A 33 3.66 -0.33 12.76
C ASN A 33 4.43 -1.62 13.08
N LYS A 34 5.28 -1.59 14.09
CA LYS A 34 5.98 -2.78 14.54
C LYS A 34 5.07 -3.76 15.27
N LYS A 35 4.03 -3.25 15.93
CA LYS A 35 3.09 -4.07 16.71
C LYS A 35 1.92 -4.56 15.88
N ASN A 36 1.42 -3.74 14.97
CA ASN A 36 0.26 -4.07 14.15
C ASN A 36 0.70 -4.95 12.99
N LYS A 37 0.10 -6.13 12.90
CA LYS A 37 0.40 -7.08 11.83
C LYS A 37 -0.87 -7.41 11.07
N TYR A 38 -0.72 -7.50 9.77
CA TYR A 38 -1.78 -7.89 8.86
C TYR A 38 -1.39 -9.21 8.20
N ASP A 39 -2.37 -10.05 7.92
CA ASP A 39 -2.12 -11.35 7.28
C ASP A 39 -1.73 -11.21 5.82
N LEU A 40 -2.20 -10.15 5.17
CA LEU A 40 -1.93 -9.92 3.76
C LEU A 40 -1.89 -8.44 3.48
N TYR A 41 -0.87 -8.02 2.72
CA TYR A 41 -0.75 -6.68 2.18
C TYR A 41 -0.92 -6.75 0.67
N LEU A 42 -1.80 -5.92 0.13
CA LEU A 42 -2.00 -5.79 -1.31
C LEU A 42 -1.60 -4.39 -1.72
N LEU A 43 -0.66 -4.30 -2.66
CA LEU A 43 -0.21 -3.02 -3.20
C LEU A 43 -0.75 -2.88 -4.62
N THR A 44 -1.56 -1.85 -4.85
CA THR A 44 -2.11 -1.62 -6.19
C THR A 44 -1.07 -0.95 -7.08
N ASP A 45 -0.85 -1.56 -8.26
CA ASP A 45 0.09 -1.03 -9.24
C ASP A 45 -0.44 0.24 -9.88
N ILE A 46 0.45 0.98 -10.51
CA ILE A 46 0.14 2.25 -11.18
C ILE A 46 0.04 2.07 -12.70
N ASP A 47 -0.32 0.88 -13.15
CA ASP A 47 -0.44 0.57 -14.58
C ASP A 47 -1.75 1.06 -15.20
N ILE A 48 -2.70 1.55 -14.39
CA ILE A 48 -3.91 2.21 -14.88
C ILE A 48 -3.52 3.63 -15.30
N PRO A 49 -3.91 4.07 -16.53
CA PRO A 49 -3.54 5.40 -17.00
C PRO A 49 -3.95 6.51 -16.03
N TRP A 50 -3.05 7.47 -15.85
CA TRP A 50 -3.34 8.62 -15.00
C TRP A 50 -4.36 9.53 -15.68
N VAL A 51 -5.37 9.92 -14.91
CA VAL A 51 -6.39 10.89 -15.34
C VAL A 51 -6.16 12.17 -14.55
N LYS A 52 -6.11 13.31 -15.25
CA LYS A 52 -5.88 14.59 -14.59
C LYS A 52 -6.99 14.87 -13.59
N ASP A 53 -6.58 15.12 -12.35
CA ASP A 53 -7.47 15.42 -11.24
C ASP A 53 -6.75 16.42 -10.35
N LEU A 54 -7.48 17.45 -9.89
CA LEU A 54 -6.90 18.53 -9.10
C LEU A 54 -6.37 18.08 -7.74
N VAL A 55 -6.84 16.95 -7.23
CA VAL A 55 -6.46 16.46 -5.90
C VAL A 55 -5.51 15.28 -5.94
N ARG A 56 -5.13 14.82 -7.13
CA ARG A 56 -4.26 13.65 -7.27
C ARG A 56 -2.84 14.06 -7.64
N ASP A 57 -1.89 13.21 -7.25
CA ASP A 57 -0.49 13.41 -7.60
C ASP A 57 -0.27 13.33 -9.10
N LYS A 58 0.75 14.02 -9.57
CA LYS A 58 1.17 13.95 -10.96
C LYS A 58 1.73 12.56 -11.29
N PRO A 59 1.76 12.16 -12.58
CA PRO A 59 2.23 10.82 -12.97
C PRO A 59 3.61 10.45 -12.42
N ASN A 60 4.55 11.40 -12.43
CA ASN A 60 5.90 11.14 -11.93
C ASN A 60 5.91 10.90 -10.42
N GLU A 61 5.04 11.57 -9.69
CA GLU A 61 4.92 11.39 -8.25
C GLU A 61 4.26 10.06 -7.92
N ARG A 62 3.34 9.60 -8.76
CA ARG A 62 2.74 8.26 -8.60
C ARG A 62 3.80 7.18 -8.64
N LYS A 63 4.71 7.23 -9.62
CA LYS A 63 5.80 6.27 -9.73
C LYS A 63 6.72 6.33 -8.53
N LYS A 64 7.07 7.54 -8.09
CA LYS A 64 7.92 7.76 -6.93
C LYS A 64 7.29 7.17 -5.67
N MET A 65 6.00 7.46 -5.44
CA MET A 65 5.30 6.96 -4.27
C MET A 65 5.15 5.44 -4.30
N PHE A 66 4.86 4.87 -5.46
CA PHE A 66 4.76 3.43 -5.59
C PHE A 66 6.07 2.74 -5.16
N ARG A 67 7.21 3.26 -5.64
CA ARG A 67 8.52 2.73 -5.25
C ARG A 67 8.79 2.90 -3.77
N CYS A 68 8.38 4.03 -3.20
CA CYS A 68 8.54 4.26 -1.76
C CYS A 68 7.76 3.23 -0.95
N PHE A 69 6.54 2.88 -1.38
CA PHE A 69 5.76 1.83 -0.73
C PHE A 69 6.41 0.46 -0.86
N GLU A 70 6.87 0.11 -2.07
CA GLU A 70 7.57 -1.16 -2.28
C GLU A 70 8.81 -1.27 -1.39
N ASP A 71 9.62 -0.22 -1.38
CA ASP A 71 10.85 -0.19 -0.61
C ASP A 71 10.58 -0.28 0.88
N LYS A 72 9.56 0.42 1.35
CA LYS A 72 9.21 0.41 2.78
C LYS A 72 8.69 -0.97 3.21
N LEU A 73 7.80 -1.56 2.45
CA LEU A 73 7.29 -2.89 2.77
C LEU A 73 8.42 -3.92 2.78
N THR A 74 9.33 -3.84 1.82
CA THR A 74 10.49 -4.72 1.75
C THR A 74 11.41 -4.51 2.96
N ALA A 75 11.69 -3.26 3.30
CA ALA A 75 12.57 -2.92 4.42
C ALA A 75 12.00 -3.39 5.76
N MET A 76 10.67 -3.43 5.89
CA MET A 76 10.01 -3.89 7.09
C MET A 76 9.80 -5.40 7.12
N ASN A 77 10.31 -6.12 6.12
CA ASN A 77 10.13 -7.57 5.97
C ASN A 77 8.66 -7.97 5.88
N ILE A 78 7.85 -7.13 5.25
CA ILE A 78 6.44 -7.42 5.04
C ILE A 78 6.27 -8.09 3.69
N SER A 79 5.65 -9.27 3.68
CA SER A 79 5.27 -9.93 2.44
C SER A 79 4.05 -9.23 1.85
N PHE A 80 4.13 -8.89 0.59
CA PHE A 80 3.01 -8.21 -0.07
C PHE A 80 2.88 -8.72 -1.51
N CYS A 81 1.68 -8.56 -2.06
CA CYS A 81 1.38 -8.90 -3.45
C CYS A 81 0.97 -7.62 -4.18
N THR A 82 1.48 -7.45 -5.39
CA THR A 82 1.11 -6.29 -6.22
C THR A 82 -0.05 -6.67 -7.12
N LEU A 83 -1.10 -5.84 -7.11
CA LEU A 83 -2.27 -6.02 -7.97
C LEU A 83 -2.13 -5.11 -9.17
N SER A 84 -2.18 -5.69 -10.38
CA SER A 84 -2.03 -4.96 -11.62
C SER A 84 -3.12 -5.36 -12.62
N GLY A 85 -3.16 -4.66 -13.75
CA GLY A 85 -4.16 -4.90 -14.78
C GLY A 85 -5.44 -4.11 -14.57
N ASN A 86 -6.51 -4.52 -15.26
CA ASN A 86 -7.80 -3.86 -15.10
C ASN A 86 -8.47 -4.24 -13.77
N ILE A 87 -9.61 -3.61 -13.50
CA ILE A 87 -10.32 -3.82 -12.23
C ILE A 87 -10.69 -5.28 -12.03
N GLN A 88 -11.16 -5.95 -13.09
CA GLN A 88 -11.57 -7.35 -12.98
C GLN A 88 -10.40 -8.26 -12.63
N LYS A 89 -9.25 -8.05 -13.28
CA LYS A 89 -8.04 -8.83 -12.99
C LYS A 89 -7.57 -8.58 -11.56
N ARG A 90 -7.55 -7.32 -11.11
CA ARG A 90 -7.14 -6.97 -9.75
C ARG A 90 -8.04 -7.63 -8.73
N LEU A 91 -9.34 -7.61 -8.96
CA LEU A 91 -10.29 -8.24 -8.05
C LEU A 91 -10.09 -9.76 -7.99
N ASN A 92 -9.93 -10.40 -9.14
CA ASN A 92 -9.72 -11.84 -9.19
C ASN A 92 -8.42 -12.23 -8.47
N ASP A 93 -7.33 -11.50 -8.70
CA ASP A 93 -6.06 -11.78 -8.07
C ASP A 93 -6.12 -11.55 -6.56
N ALA A 94 -6.81 -10.49 -6.11
CA ALA A 94 -6.98 -10.23 -4.69
C ALA A 94 -7.74 -11.36 -4.00
N ILE A 95 -8.81 -11.86 -4.63
CA ILE A 95 -9.59 -12.98 -4.10
C ILE A 95 -8.71 -14.23 -3.97
N LEU A 96 -7.90 -14.53 -4.99
CA LEU A 96 -7.00 -15.67 -4.94
C LEU A 96 -6.00 -15.57 -3.78
N HIS A 97 -5.43 -14.41 -3.55
CA HIS A 97 -4.49 -14.21 -2.44
C HIS A 97 -5.17 -14.39 -1.09
N ILE A 98 -6.40 -13.89 -0.96
CA ILE A 98 -7.17 -14.03 0.28
C ILE A 98 -7.52 -15.49 0.54
N GLU A 99 -7.94 -16.22 -0.49
CA GLU A 99 -8.30 -17.63 -0.37
C GLU A 99 -7.12 -18.52 -0.02
N ASN A 100 -5.90 -18.09 -0.35
CA ASN A 100 -4.68 -18.85 -0.08
C ASN A 100 -4.00 -18.49 1.24
N LEU A 101 -4.66 -17.70 2.07
CA LEU A 101 -4.11 -17.36 3.39
C LEU A 101 -4.12 -18.55 4.33
#